data_1a86d4a633f4f59d45739a751c1b460d
#
_entry.id   1a86d4a633f4f59d45739a751c1b460d
#
_cell.length_a   1.000
_cell.length_b   1.000
_cell.length_c   1.000
_cell.angle_alpha   90.00
_cell.angle_beta   90.00
_cell.angle_gamma   90.00
#
_symmetry.space_group_name_H-M   'P 1'
#
loop_
_entity.id
_entity.type
_entity.pdbx_description
1 polymer ?
#
loop_
_entity_poly.entity_id
_entity_poly.type
_entity_poly.pdbx_seq_one_letter_code
_entity_poly.pdbx_strand_id
1 'polypeptide(L)'
;MYPIKRNRRLRSNESIRSLVRETILSPNDFLVPLFVVEGKGIKDEIPSMPNYFRFSLDTLEAEVKLLWSLGLKSVLVFVKVADALKDNKGTEALNSNGLMQRAVKTIKNVCPEMLVMTDVALDPY
;
A
#
# COMPACT_ATOMS: atom_id res chain seq x y z
N MET A 1 1.53 -44.50 -8.52
CA MET A 1 0.86 -43.87 -7.37
C MET A 1 1.81 -42.86 -6.76
N TYR A 2 1.31 -41.70 -6.31
CA TYR A 2 2.10 -40.69 -5.61
C TYR A 2 2.70 -41.27 -4.32
N PRO A 3 3.96 -40.98 -3.95
CA PRO A 3 4.92 -40.07 -4.62
C PRO A 3 5.80 -40.75 -5.71
N ILE A 4 5.65 -42.04 -5.95
CA ILE A 4 6.50 -42.84 -6.88
C ILE A 4 6.29 -42.38 -8.32
N LYS A 5 5.06 -42.04 -8.68
CA LYS A 5 4.69 -41.53 -9.99
C LYS A 5 4.13 -40.11 -9.85
N ARG A 6 4.78 -39.12 -10.49
CA ARG A 6 4.35 -37.73 -10.53
C ARG A 6 4.01 -37.32 -11.95
N ASN A 7 2.76 -36.95 -12.19
CA ASN A 7 2.33 -36.47 -13.50
C ASN A 7 2.75 -35.00 -13.67
N ARG A 8 3.84 -34.74 -14.41
CA ARG A 8 4.40 -33.40 -14.61
C ARG A 8 4.49 -32.97 -16.08
N ARG A 9 3.79 -33.64 -16.99
CA ARG A 9 3.82 -33.32 -18.42
C ARG A 9 3.41 -31.86 -18.69
N LEU A 10 2.40 -31.36 -18.00
CA LEU A 10 1.93 -29.97 -18.11
C LEU A 10 2.89 -28.94 -17.50
N ARG A 11 4.00 -29.37 -16.91
CA ARG A 11 5.03 -28.51 -16.31
C ARG A 11 6.38 -28.62 -17.01
N SER A 12 6.45 -29.28 -18.17
CA SER A 12 7.68 -29.62 -18.86
C SER A 12 8.45 -28.41 -19.41
N ASN A 13 7.74 -27.36 -19.82
CA ASN A 13 8.32 -26.10 -20.29
C ASN A 13 7.39 -24.93 -20.01
N GLU A 14 7.89 -23.70 -20.25
CA GLU A 14 7.13 -22.48 -19.95
C GLU A 14 5.90 -22.32 -20.85
N SER A 15 5.99 -22.69 -22.12
CA SER A 15 4.87 -22.56 -23.05
C SER A 15 3.67 -23.39 -22.60
N ILE A 16 3.90 -24.63 -22.17
CA ILE A 16 2.85 -25.51 -21.66
C ILE A 16 2.32 -24.96 -20.32
N ARG A 17 3.21 -24.51 -19.41
CA ARG A 17 2.77 -23.91 -18.14
C ARG A 17 1.90 -22.68 -18.36
N SER A 18 2.28 -21.82 -19.29
CA SER A 18 1.50 -20.63 -19.64
C SER A 18 0.14 -20.98 -20.23
N LEU A 19 0.10 -22.00 -21.10
CA LEU A 19 -1.15 -22.45 -21.73
C LEU A 19 -2.19 -22.99 -20.72
N VAL A 20 -1.72 -23.70 -19.67
CA VAL A 20 -2.60 -24.33 -18.67
C VAL A 20 -2.72 -23.55 -17.37
N ARG A 21 -2.18 -22.34 -17.32
CA ARG A 21 -2.21 -21.49 -16.12
C ARG A 21 -3.62 -20.98 -15.86
N GLU A 22 -4.19 -21.35 -14.72
CA GLU A 22 -5.50 -20.90 -14.25
C GLU A 22 -5.42 -19.58 -13.48
N THR A 23 -4.32 -19.34 -12.77
CA THR A 23 -4.11 -18.13 -11.99
C THR A 23 -3.14 -17.19 -12.69
N ILE A 24 -3.57 -15.97 -12.96
CA ILE A 24 -2.76 -14.90 -13.51
C ILE A 24 -2.63 -13.83 -12.44
N LEU A 25 -1.41 -13.35 -12.19
CA LEU A 25 -1.13 -12.25 -11.28
C LEU A 25 -0.76 -11.01 -12.09
N SER A 26 -1.43 -9.91 -11.82
CA SER A 26 -1.21 -8.62 -12.46
C SER A 26 -1.06 -7.48 -11.43
N PRO A 27 -0.55 -6.31 -11.80
CA PRO A 27 -0.52 -5.16 -10.88
C PRO A 27 -1.88 -4.77 -10.31
N ASN A 28 -2.98 -5.10 -11.00
CA ASN A 28 -4.33 -4.80 -10.54
C ASN A 28 -4.80 -5.67 -9.36
N ASP A 29 -4.09 -6.76 -9.09
CA ASP A 29 -4.41 -7.68 -7.98
C ASP A 29 -3.80 -7.22 -6.65
N PHE A 30 -3.02 -6.12 -6.65
CA PHE A 30 -2.32 -5.63 -5.47
C PHE A 30 -2.99 -4.40 -4.86
N LEU A 31 -3.09 -4.41 -3.54
CA LEU A 31 -3.38 -3.26 -2.70
C LEU A 31 -2.09 -2.88 -1.95
N VAL A 32 -1.53 -1.70 -2.23
CA VAL A 32 -0.24 -1.28 -1.70
C VAL A 32 -0.44 -0.52 -0.38
N PRO A 33 0.07 -1.03 0.76
CA PRO A 33 0.02 -0.28 2.01
C PRO A 33 1.01 0.91 1.95
N LEU A 34 0.56 2.09 2.39
CA LEU A 34 1.36 3.31 2.49
C LEU A 34 1.34 3.83 3.91
N PHE A 35 2.51 4.08 4.48
CA PHE A 35 2.67 4.60 5.84
C PHE A 35 3.02 6.08 5.78
N VAL A 36 2.19 6.92 6.38
CA VAL A 36 2.33 8.38 6.32
C VAL A 36 2.61 8.94 7.72
N VAL A 37 3.53 9.88 7.78
CA VAL A 37 3.94 10.58 9.00
C VAL A 37 3.92 12.09 8.78
N GLU A 38 3.82 12.84 9.88
CA GLU A 38 4.02 14.29 9.84
C GLU A 38 5.46 14.64 9.53
N GLY A 39 5.67 15.80 8.91
CA GLY A 39 6.99 16.35 8.60
C GLY A 39 7.15 16.75 7.15
N LYS A 40 8.39 16.95 6.74
CA LYS A 40 8.77 17.35 5.39
C LYS A 40 10.04 16.63 4.96
N GLY A 41 10.07 16.14 3.73
CA GLY A 41 11.23 15.45 3.16
C GLY A 41 11.52 14.08 3.79
N ILE A 42 10.55 13.48 4.50
CA ILE A 42 10.75 12.21 5.19
C ILE A 42 10.50 11.05 4.23
N LYS A 43 11.49 10.17 4.13
CA LYS A 43 11.41 8.83 3.57
C LYS A 43 12.26 7.91 4.44
N ASP A 44 11.69 7.45 5.55
CA ASP A 44 12.38 6.67 6.56
C ASP A 44 12.03 5.18 6.43
N GLU A 45 13.05 4.33 6.36
CA GLU A 45 12.85 2.89 6.31
C GLU A 45 12.25 2.37 7.62
N ILE A 46 11.32 1.43 7.49
CA ILE A 46 10.69 0.75 8.62
C ILE A 46 11.59 -0.43 9.02
N PRO A 47 12.23 -0.44 10.22
CA PRO A 47 13.23 -1.45 10.57
C PRO A 47 12.74 -2.90 10.51
N SER A 48 11.45 -3.12 10.78
CA SER A 48 10.81 -4.43 10.72
C SER A 48 10.32 -4.84 9.32
N MET A 49 10.42 -3.93 8.35
CA MET A 49 9.96 -4.13 6.97
C MET A 49 11.05 -3.64 6.00
N PRO A 50 12.09 -4.44 5.73
CA PRO A 50 13.20 -4.03 4.85
C PRO A 50 12.73 -3.54 3.48
N ASN A 51 13.33 -2.44 2.99
CA ASN A 51 12.96 -1.75 1.74
C ASN A 51 11.54 -1.14 1.75
N TYR A 52 10.94 -0.97 2.92
CA TYR A 52 9.64 -0.33 3.07
C TYR A 52 9.75 0.94 3.91
N PHE A 53 9.03 2.01 3.53
CA PHE A 53 9.29 3.35 4.06
C PHE A 53 8.03 4.01 4.62
N ARG A 54 8.25 4.93 5.57
CA ARG A 54 7.28 5.96 5.96
C ARG A 54 7.55 7.21 5.16
N PHE A 55 6.49 7.89 4.75
CA PHE A 55 6.55 9.07 3.91
C PHE A 55 5.91 10.27 4.60
N SER A 56 6.51 11.46 4.49
CA SER A 56 5.79 12.71 4.66
C SER A 56 4.93 13.02 3.42
N LEU A 57 3.99 13.95 3.52
CA LEU A 57 3.04 14.21 2.43
C LEU A 57 3.73 14.59 1.10
N ASP A 58 4.81 15.34 1.16
CA ASP A 58 5.59 15.77 -0.02
C ASP A 58 6.33 14.61 -0.68
N THR A 59 6.90 13.69 0.10
CA THR A 59 7.58 12.50 -0.46
C THR A 59 6.60 11.43 -0.91
N LEU A 60 5.42 11.37 -0.31
CA LEU A 60 4.32 10.50 -0.70
C LEU A 60 3.87 10.75 -2.15
N GLU A 61 3.88 12.02 -2.61
CA GLU A 61 3.52 12.38 -3.98
C GLU A 61 4.38 11.65 -5.03
N ALA A 62 5.68 11.61 -4.81
CA ALA A 62 6.61 10.93 -5.72
C ALA A 62 6.37 9.42 -5.73
N GLU A 63 6.12 8.82 -4.55
CA GLU A 63 5.84 7.40 -4.42
C GLU A 63 4.54 7.01 -5.14
N VAL A 64 3.46 7.79 -4.97
CA VAL A 64 2.17 7.56 -5.64
C VAL A 64 2.31 7.61 -7.17
N LYS A 65 3.08 8.57 -7.70
CA LYS A 65 3.38 8.64 -9.15
C LYS A 65 4.13 7.41 -9.63
N LEU A 66 5.11 6.95 -8.86
CA LEU A 66 5.87 5.74 -9.17
C LEU A 66 4.95 4.50 -9.20
N LEU A 67 4.16 4.29 -8.16
CA LEU A 67 3.22 3.16 -8.08
C LEU A 67 2.26 3.14 -9.27
N TRP A 68 1.70 4.31 -9.62
CA TRP A 68 0.83 4.43 -10.78
C TRP A 68 1.53 4.07 -12.08
N SER A 69 2.78 4.51 -12.28
CA SER A 69 3.57 4.21 -13.47
C SER A 69 3.90 2.71 -13.59
N LEU A 70 3.97 1.98 -12.46
CA LEU A 70 4.14 0.54 -12.41
C LEU A 70 2.84 -0.24 -12.67
N GLY A 71 1.72 0.46 -12.87
CA GLY A 71 0.41 -0.15 -13.13
C GLY A 71 -0.41 -0.47 -11.88
N LEU A 72 0.09 -0.13 -10.68
CA LEU A 72 -0.65 -0.33 -9.41
C LEU A 72 -1.77 0.71 -9.30
N LYS A 73 -2.99 0.26 -9.02
CA LYS A 73 -4.20 1.09 -9.09
C LYS A 73 -4.83 1.37 -7.73
N SER A 74 -4.39 0.69 -6.68
CA SER A 74 -4.99 0.78 -5.36
C SER A 74 -3.96 0.86 -4.25
N VAL A 75 -4.24 1.71 -3.26
CA VAL A 75 -3.39 1.91 -2.07
C VAL A 75 -4.23 1.84 -0.80
N LEU A 76 -3.64 1.36 0.28
CA LEU A 76 -4.20 1.37 1.62
C LEU A 76 -3.34 2.28 2.51
N VAL A 77 -3.92 3.35 3.02
CA VAL A 77 -3.19 4.38 3.77
C VAL A 77 -3.28 4.12 5.27
N PHE A 78 -2.12 4.09 5.90
CA PHE A 78 -1.96 4.11 7.35
C PHE A 78 -1.25 5.40 7.76
N VAL A 79 -1.67 6.00 8.87
CA VAL A 79 -1.02 7.20 9.41
C VAL A 79 -0.43 6.91 10.79
N LYS A 80 0.67 7.57 11.09
CA LYS A 80 1.20 7.65 12.45
C LYS A 80 1.00 9.07 12.95
N VAL A 81 0.00 9.25 13.78
CA VAL A 81 -0.28 10.52 14.46
C VAL A 81 0.72 10.73 15.60
N ALA A 82 1.08 11.99 15.86
CA ALA A 82 1.95 12.32 16.97
C ALA A 82 1.31 11.94 18.33
N ASP A 83 2.09 11.39 19.24
CA ASP A 83 1.59 10.90 20.52
C ASP A 83 0.88 11.97 21.36
N ALA A 84 1.28 13.25 21.19
CA ALA A 84 0.64 14.38 21.84
C ALA A 84 -0.82 14.67 21.37
N LEU A 85 -1.23 14.11 20.24
CA LEU A 85 -2.57 14.27 19.66
C LEU A 85 -3.47 13.05 19.96
N LYS A 86 -2.93 12.03 20.61
CA LYS A 86 -3.69 10.83 20.97
C LYS A 86 -4.43 11.01 22.27
N ASP A 87 -5.68 10.59 22.31
CA ASP A 87 -6.49 10.57 23.53
C ASP A 87 -7.42 9.35 23.56
N ASN A 88 -8.00 9.08 24.74
CA ASN A 88 -8.92 7.96 24.93
C ASN A 88 -10.24 8.04 24.16
N LYS A 89 -10.50 9.16 23.49
CA LYS A 89 -11.71 9.40 22.69
C LYS A 89 -11.45 9.33 21.19
N GLY A 90 -10.17 9.26 20.78
CA GLY A 90 -9.78 9.31 19.38
C GLY A 90 -10.15 10.64 18.72
N THR A 91 -10.03 11.76 19.46
CA THR A 91 -10.50 13.09 19.01
C THR A 91 -9.86 13.51 17.68
N GLU A 92 -8.59 13.20 17.47
CA GLU A 92 -7.87 13.53 16.22
C GLU A 92 -8.45 12.80 15.00
N ALA A 93 -9.12 11.66 15.17
CA ALA A 93 -9.79 10.97 14.07
C ALA A 93 -10.90 11.80 13.44
N LEU A 94 -11.51 12.70 14.20
CA LEU A 94 -12.58 13.62 13.76
C LEU A 94 -12.04 14.91 13.15
N ASN A 95 -10.73 15.13 13.18
CA ASN A 95 -10.09 16.32 12.62
C ASN A 95 -10.17 16.34 11.10
N SER A 96 -11.00 17.19 10.53
CA SER A 96 -11.15 17.33 9.06
C SER A 96 -9.87 17.73 8.33
N ASN A 97 -8.86 18.21 9.05
CA ASN A 97 -7.53 18.56 8.55
C ASN A 97 -6.43 17.66 9.14
N GLY A 98 -6.80 16.51 9.68
CA GLY A 98 -5.90 15.50 10.21
C GLY A 98 -4.97 14.91 9.14
N LEU A 99 -3.95 14.18 9.59
CA LEU A 99 -2.95 13.61 8.69
C LEU A 99 -3.56 12.65 7.65
N MET A 100 -4.52 11.80 8.05
CA MET A 100 -5.20 10.88 7.14
C MET A 100 -5.95 11.64 6.03
N GLN A 101 -6.74 12.64 6.40
CA GLN A 101 -7.52 13.45 5.47
C GLN A 101 -6.64 14.21 4.49
N ARG A 102 -5.50 14.73 4.97
CA ARG A 102 -4.49 15.39 4.11
C ARG A 102 -3.80 14.40 3.19
N ALA A 103 -3.45 13.19 3.68
CA ALA A 103 -2.84 12.15 2.85
C ALA A 103 -3.76 11.74 1.70
N VAL A 104 -5.06 11.50 1.98
CA VAL A 104 -6.05 11.17 0.94
C VAL A 104 -6.15 12.30 -0.08
N LYS A 105 -6.23 13.56 0.35
CA LYS A 105 -6.27 14.73 -0.55
C LYS A 105 -5.01 14.80 -1.41
N THR A 106 -3.83 14.61 -0.81
CA THR A 106 -2.54 14.60 -1.52
C THR A 106 -2.53 13.54 -2.62
N ILE A 107 -2.90 12.29 -2.29
CA ILE A 107 -2.94 11.20 -3.26
C ILE A 107 -3.91 11.50 -4.40
N LYS A 108 -5.12 11.98 -4.08
CA LYS A 108 -6.14 12.31 -5.08
C LYS A 108 -5.77 13.51 -5.96
N ASN A 109 -5.04 14.48 -5.43
CA ASN A 109 -4.54 15.61 -6.22
C ASN A 109 -3.47 15.17 -7.24
N VAL A 110 -2.60 14.23 -6.84
CA VAL A 110 -1.50 13.73 -7.66
C VAL A 110 -1.98 12.70 -8.68
N CYS A 111 -2.89 11.82 -8.26
CA CYS A 111 -3.42 10.73 -9.07
C CYS A 111 -4.92 10.55 -8.78
N PRO A 112 -5.81 11.31 -9.48
CA PRO A 112 -7.27 11.28 -9.24
C PRO A 112 -7.87 9.88 -9.39
N GLU A 113 -7.35 9.07 -10.30
CA GLU A 113 -7.84 7.73 -10.60
C GLU A 113 -7.39 6.66 -9.59
N MET A 114 -6.41 6.95 -8.73
CA MET A 114 -5.95 6.00 -7.71
C MET A 114 -7.09 5.64 -6.76
N LEU A 115 -7.37 4.36 -6.59
CA LEU A 115 -8.27 3.89 -5.53
C LEU A 115 -7.56 4.01 -4.20
N VAL A 116 -8.12 4.80 -3.30
CA VAL A 116 -7.57 5.03 -1.95
C VAL A 116 -8.48 4.37 -0.93
N MET A 117 -7.93 3.42 -0.19
CA MET A 117 -8.54 2.83 0.99
C MET A 117 -7.88 3.41 2.24
N THR A 118 -8.62 3.53 3.31
CA THR A 118 -8.10 3.95 4.62
C THR A 118 -8.44 2.89 5.66
N ASP A 119 -7.57 2.74 6.63
CA ASP A 119 -7.88 1.98 7.83
C ASP A 119 -8.78 2.83 8.75
N VAL A 120 -9.94 2.28 9.14
CA VAL A 120 -10.90 2.94 10.05
C VAL A 120 -10.67 2.44 11.48
N ALA A 121 -9.42 2.34 11.88
CA ALA A 121 -9.01 2.01 13.25
C ALA A 121 -8.85 3.29 14.10
N LEU A 122 -9.11 3.18 15.39
CA LEU A 122 -8.94 4.30 16.33
C LEU A 122 -7.64 4.25 17.14
N ASP A 123 -6.93 3.13 17.11
CA ASP A 123 -5.66 2.97 17.82
C ASP A 123 -4.52 3.93 17.39
N PRO A 124 -4.49 4.48 16.16
CA PRO A 124 -3.53 5.51 15.80
C PRO A 124 -3.79 6.88 16.43
N TYR A 125 -4.98 7.09 17.01
CA TYR A 125 -5.47 8.42 17.46
C TYR A 125 -5.58 8.58 18.96
#